data_968314ad9f1bef1c393791976866e3ab
#
_entry.id   968314ad9f1bef1c393791976866e3ab
#
_cell.length_a   1.000
_cell.length_b   1.000
_cell.length_c   1.000
_cell.angle_alpha   90.00
_cell.angle_beta   90.00
_cell.angle_gamma   90.00
#
_symmetry.space_group_name_H-M   'P 1'
#
loop_
_entity.id
_entity.type
_entity.pdbx_description
1 polymer ?
#
loop_
_entity_poly.entity_id
_entity_poly.type
_entity_poly.pdbx_seq_one_letter_code
_entity_poly.pdbx_strand_id
1 'polypeptide(L)'
;MTREILTFCDLHIVDVVNLGNGERIVHVSPYSTPEFPMGKDWPNIELANHNVFRLDAHNQVVWQVRRVENPGTPDWPAKHEMAKRWTREGRIDGAYTEQGYLDPFTSLGMDERAALSPEPQGVWRPGCVVYLLTRWWSYVLDPETGIATCTGDQVK
;
A
#
# COMPACT_ATOMS: atom_id res chain seq x y z
N MET A 1 13.55 5.80 4.69
CA MET A 1 13.46 5.14 3.38
C MET A 1 14.60 5.61 2.49
N THR A 2 15.20 4.72 1.76
CA THR A 2 16.36 5.04 0.93
C THR A 2 15.96 5.69 -0.40
N ARG A 3 16.92 6.40 -1.00
CA ARG A 3 16.74 7.05 -2.30
C ARG A 3 16.43 6.04 -3.43
N GLU A 4 17.03 4.85 -3.36
CA GLU A 4 16.79 3.78 -4.33
C GLU A 4 15.35 3.31 -4.31
N ILE A 5 14.73 3.21 -3.13
CA ILE A 5 13.33 2.80 -2.99
C ILE A 5 12.41 3.85 -3.63
N LEU A 6 12.69 5.14 -3.42
CA LEU A 6 11.92 6.21 -4.04
C LEU A 6 12.00 6.16 -5.56
N THR A 7 13.19 5.94 -6.11
CA THR A 7 13.38 5.82 -7.56
C THR A 7 12.60 4.63 -8.11
N PHE A 8 12.63 3.50 -7.41
CA PHE A 8 11.85 2.33 -7.78
C PHE A 8 10.35 2.65 -7.80
N CYS A 9 9.85 3.28 -6.75
CA CYS A 9 8.42 3.64 -6.63
C CYS A 9 7.98 4.58 -7.76
N ASP A 10 8.78 5.57 -8.10
CA ASP A 10 8.46 6.55 -9.16
C ASP A 10 8.20 5.88 -10.52
N LEU A 11 8.90 4.78 -10.81
CA LEU A 11 8.76 4.07 -12.07
C LEU A 11 7.47 3.25 -12.16
N HIS A 12 6.77 3.01 -11.03
CA HIS A 12 5.66 2.07 -10.97
C HIS A 12 4.41 2.63 -10.29
N ILE A 13 4.26 3.96 -10.27
CA ILE A 13 3.05 4.60 -9.74
C ILE A 13 1.88 4.29 -10.67
N VAL A 14 0.81 3.75 -10.09
CA VAL A 14 -0.41 3.36 -10.81
C VAL A 14 -1.55 4.33 -10.51
N ASP A 15 -1.76 4.64 -9.24
CA ASP A 15 -2.83 5.52 -8.79
C ASP A 15 -2.27 6.67 -7.98
N VAL A 16 -2.92 7.83 -8.09
CA VAL A 16 -2.53 9.03 -7.36
C VAL A 16 -3.78 9.69 -6.77
N VAL A 17 -3.69 10.11 -5.52
CA VAL A 17 -4.66 11.01 -4.89
C VAL A 17 -3.95 12.33 -4.59
N ASN A 18 -4.43 13.42 -5.19
CA ASN A 18 -3.87 14.75 -4.97
C ASN A 18 -4.37 15.33 -3.65
N LEU A 19 -3.44 15.88 -2.87
CA LEU A 19 -3.76 16.50 -1.56
C LEU A 19 -3.73 18.03 -1.61
N GLY A 20 -3.36 18.63 -2.74
CA GLY A 20 -3.11 20.04 -2.86
C GLY A 20 -1.67 20.40 -2.49
N ASN A 21 -1.25 21.61 -2.87
CA ASN A 21 0.09 22.13 -2.59
C ASN A 21 1.23 21.26 -3.11
N GLY A 22 0.99 20.47 -4.18
CA GLY A 22 1.99 19.57 -4.75
C GLY A 22 2.18 18.27 -3.99
N GLU A 23 1.45 18.05 -2.90
CA GLU A 23 1.49 16.79 -2.16
C GLU A 23 0.54 15.77 -2.75
N ARG A 24 0.90 14.51 -2.64
CA ARG A 24 0.09 13.42 -3.19
C ARG A 24 0.30 12.11 -2.44
N ILE A 25 -0.71 11.26 -2.51
CA ILE A 25 -0.61 9.87 -2.10
C ILE A 25 -0.46 9.04 -3.37
N VAL A 26 0.51 8.14 -3.39
CA VAL A 26 0.79 7.29 -4.56
C VAL A 26 0.69 5.83 -4.20
N HIS A 27 0.10 5.07 -5.11
CA HIS A 27 0.05 3.61 -5.05
C HIS A 27 1.03 3.08 -6.08
N VAL A 28 1.95 2.24 -5.63
CA VAL A 28 2.98 1.64 -6.48
C VAL A 28 2.53 0.22 -6.85
N SER A 29 2.60 -0.09 -8.14
CA SER A 29 2.12 -1.38 -8.65
C SER A 29 2.75 -2.55 -7.92
N PRO A 30 1.96 -3.52 -7.45
CA PRO A 30 2.47 -4.76 -6.90
C PRO A 30 2.81 -5.78 -7.99
N TYR A 31 2.43 -5.51 -9.24
CA TYR A 31 2.55 -6.46 -10.33
C TYR A 31 3.81 -6.24 -11.14
N SER A 32 4.23 -7.30 -11.81
CA SER A 32 5.44 -7.26 -12.62
C SER A 32 5.30 -6.41 -13.86
N THR A 33 6.38 -5.70 -14.18
CA THR A 33 6.65 -5.18 -15.51
C THR A 33 7.78 -6.02 -16.11
N PRO A 34 8.12 -5.83 -17.41
CA PRO A 34 9.28 -6.53 -17.97
C PRO A 34 10.56 -6.30 -17.17
N GLU A 35 10.73 -5.11 -16.57
CA GLU A 35 11.90 -4.76 -15.76
C GLU A 35 11.81 -5.31 -14.34
N PHE A 36 10.60 -5.46 -13.81
CA PHE A 36 10.38 -5.86 -12.41
C PHE A 36 9.29 -6.92 -12.31
N PRO A 37 9.64 -8.21 -12.39
CA PRO A 37 8.69 -9.30 -12.24
C PRO A 37 8.02 -9.27 -10.86
N MET A 38 6.74 -9.60 -10.81
CA MET A 38 5.93 -9.53 -9.60
C MET A 38 6.60 -10.24 -8.41
N GLY A 39 6.72 -9.52 -7.31
CA GLY A 39 7.22 -10.03 -6.04
C GLY A 39 8.72 -10.30 -5.99
N LYS A 40 9.38 -10.37 -7.16
CA LYS A 40 10.77 -10.80 -7.25
C LYS A 40 11.77 -9.66 -7.02
N ASP A 41 11.43 -8.46 -7.52
CA ASP A 41 12.33 -7.31 -7.49
C ASP A 41 11.97 -6.28 -6.43
N TRP A 42 10.91 -6.51 -5.67
CA TRP A 42 10.68 -5.73 -4.47
C TRP A 42 11.78 -6.09 -3.46
N PRO A 43 12.39 -5.09 -2.80
CA PRO A 43 13.46 -5.33 -1.83
C PRO A 43 13.09 -6.32 -0.74
N ASN A 44 11.80 -6.36 -0.36
CA ASN A 44 11.25 -7.35 0.55
C ASN A 44 9.73 -7.36 0.46
N ILE A 45 9.13 -8.44 0.95
CA ILE A 45 7.68 -8.64 0.93
C ILE A 45 6.93 -7.63 1.80
N GLU A 46 7.56 -7.17 2.86
CA GLU A 46 6.99 -6.16 3.74
C GLU A 46 6.80 -4.84 3.01
N LEU A 47 7.79 -4.43 2.23
CA LEU A 47 7.68 -3.24 1.39
C LEU A 47 6.57 -3.40 0.36
N ALA A 48 6.48 -4.58 -0.27
CA ALA A 48 5.43 -4.87 -1.25
C ALA A 48 4.03 -4.78 -0.65
N ASN A 49 3.85 -5.27 0.58
CA ASN A 49 2.55 -5.22 1.28
C ASN A 49 2.21 -3.84 1.84
N HIS A 50 3.13 -2.88 1.76
CA HIS A 50 2.94 -1.50 2.22
C HIS A 50 3.28 -0.51 1.10
N ASN A 51 2.73 -0.77 -0.06
CA ASN A 51 3.08 -0.13 -1.33
C ASN A 51 2.32 1.18 -1.61
N VAL A 52 2.00 1.93 -0.57
CA VAL A 52 1.33 3.23 -0.68
C VAL A 52 2.11 4.24 0.16
N PHE A 53 2.37 5.41 -0.43
CA PHE A 53 3.22 6.44 0.15
C PHE A 53 2.57 7.82 0.00
N ARG A 54 2.76 8.68 1.00
CA ARG A 54 2.52 10.11 0.81
C ARG A 54 3.83 10.79 0.50
N LEU A 55 3.82 11.58 -0.56
CA LEU A 55 4.97 12.37 -0.99
C LEU A 55 4.65 13.86 -0.82
N ASP A 56 5.63 14.65 -0.39
CA ASP A 56 5.51 16.09 -0.34
C ASP A 56 5.78 16.71 -1.73
N ALA A 57 5.72 18.03 -1.82
CA ALA A 57 5.94 18.74 -3.07
C ALA A 57 7.36 18.56 -3.64
N HIS A 58 8.30 18.08 -2.84
CA HIS A 58 9.68 17.82 -3.23
C HIS A 58 9.96 16.33 -3.44
N ASN A 59 8.89 15.51 -3.53
CA ASN A 59 8.96 14.05 -3.68
C ASN A 59 9.66 13.34 -2.51
N GLN A 60 9.64 13.95 -1.33
CA GLN A 60 10.12 13.28 -0.12
C GLN A 60 8.98 12.49 0.50
N VAL A 61 9.29 11.31 1.04
CA VAL A 61 8.29 10.47 1.70
C VAL A 61 7.90 11.09 3.04
N VAL A 62 6.62 11.43 3.19
CA VAL A 62 6.06 11.89 4.45
C VAL A 62 5.73 10.68 5.32
N TRP A 63 5.09 9.67 4.73
CA TRP A 63 4.83 8.39 5.39
C TRP A 63 4.72 7.26 4.35
N GLN A 64 4.98 6.06 4.82
CA GLN A 64 4.62 4.80 4.17
C GLN A 64 3.42 4.24 4.91
N VAL A 65 2.45 3.68 4.19
CA VAL A 65 1.21 3.17 4.77
C VAL A 65 1.47 2.16 5.89
N ARG A 66 0.67 2.26 6.96
CA ARG A 66 0.63 1.29 8.05
C ARG A 66 -0.77 0.66 8.06
N ARG A 67 -0.80 -0.66 8.19
CA ARG A 67 -2.05 -1.42 8.07
C ARG A 67 -2.57 -1.79 9.44
N VAL A 68 -3.87 -1.50 9.68
CA VAL A 68 -4.60 -2.02 10.83
C VAL A 68 -5.59 -3.05 10.30
N GLU A 69 -5.33 -4.31 10.62
CA GLU A 69 -6.10 -5.42 10.09
C GLU A 69 -7.38 -5.63 10.90
N ASN A 70 -8.40 -6.14 10.22
CA ASN A 70 -9.61 -6.61 10.88
C ASN A 70 -9.26 -7.87 11.72
N PRO A 71 -9.88 -8.06 12.90
CA PRO A 71 -9.62 -9.27 13.71
C PRO A 71 -9.80 -10.60 12.97
N GLY A 72 -10.60 -10.62 11.89
CA GLY A 72 -10.77 -11.81 11.06
C GLY A 72 -9.71 -11.99 9.99
N THR A 73 -8.82 -11.02 9.79
CA THR A 73 -7.75 -11.13 8.79
C THR A 73 -6.49 -11.74 9.39
N PRO A 74 -5.61 -12.33 8.56
CA PRO A 74 -4.34 -12.85 9.05
C PRO A 74 -3.45 -11.76 9.63
N ASP A 75 -2.68 -12.10 10.67
CA ASP A 75 -1.61 -11.26 11.16
C ASP A 75 -0.41 -11.42 10.22
N TRP A 76 -0.36 -10.61 9.17
CA TRP A 76 0.67 -10.70 8.14
C TRP A 76 2.09 -10.51 8.68
N PRO A 77 2.39 -9.53 9.55
CA PRO A 77 3.73 -9.40 10.13
C PRO A 77 4.19 -10.66 10.86
N ALA A 78 3.32 -11.24 11.71
CA ALA A 78 3.66 -12.46 12.43
C ALA A 78 3.87 -13.63 11.47
N LYS A 79 3.04 -13.74 10.43
CA LYS A 79 3.16 -14.80 9.43
C LYS A 79 4.44 -14.66 8.61
N HIS A 80 4.85 -13.45 8.25
CA HIS A 80 6.12 -13.20 7.57
C HIS A 80 7.31 -13.65 8.41
N GLU A 81 7.31 -13.30 9.70
CA GLU A 81 8.40 -13.71 10.59
C GLU A 81 8.46 -15.23 10.75
N MET A 82 7.33 -15.88 10.87
CA MET A 82 7.25 -17.33 10.94
C MET A 82 7.76 -17.99 9.66
N ALA A 83 7.37 -17.45 8.51
CA ALA A 83 7.83 -17.96 7.21
C ALA A 83 9.34 -17.83 7.05
N LYS A 84 9.90 -16.68 7.42
CA LYS A 84 11.36 -16.46 7.40
C LYS A 84 12.08 -17.46 8.31
N ARG A 85 11.56 -17.69 9.49
CA ARG A 85 12.14 -18.65 10.43
C ARG A 85 12.13 -20.07 9.86
N TRP A 86 11.01 -20.51 9.32
CA TRP A 86 10.89 -21.85 8.73
C TRP A 86 11.84 -22.04 7.56
N THR A 87 12.03 -21.00 6.75
CA THR A 87 13.02 -21.02 5.66
C THR A 87 14.43 -21.18 6.19
N ARG A 88 14.81 -20.41 7.22
CA ARG A 88 16.14 -20.52 7.84
C ARG A 88 16.39 -21.91 8.45
N GLU A 89 15.34 -22.54 8.95
CA GLU A 89 15.42 -23.88 9.52
C GLU A 89 15.38 -24.99 8.45
N GLY A 90 15.27 -24.62 7.18
CA GLY A 90 15.20 -25.58 6.08
C GLY A 90 13.91 -26.38 6.02
N ARG A 91 12.85 -25.91 6.68
CA ARG A 91 11.57 -26.62 6.76
C ARG A 91 10.72 -26.48 5.51
N ILE A 92 10.81 -25.34 4.84
CA ILE A 92 10.03 -25.05 3.63
C ILE A 92 10.83 -24.14 2.69
N ASP A 93 10.44 -24.14 1.41
CA ASP A 93 11.00 -23.23 0.42
C ASP A 93 10.59 -21.80 0.72
N GLY A 94 11.57 -20.92 0.87
CA GLY A 94 11.33 -19.52 1.24
C GLY A 94 10.55 -18.74 0.21
N ALA A 95 10.82 -18.95 -1.06
CA ALA A 95 10.13 -18.22 -2.13
C ALA A 95 8.64 -18.56 -2.15
N TYR A 96 8.30 -19.81 -2.01
CA TYR A 96 6.90 -20.24 -1.95
C TYR A 96 6.20 -19.66 -0.72
N THR A 97 6.85 -19.74 0.43
CA THR A 97 6.28 -19.27 1.69
C THR A 97 6.06 -17.76 1.69
N GLU A 98 7.05 -17.00 1.22
CA GLU A 98 6.93 -15.54 1.13
C GLU A 98 5.83 -15.12 0.16
N GLN A 99 5.74 -15.78 -0.99
CA GLN A 99 4.68 -15.50 -1.96
C GLN A 99 3.28 -15.79 -1.40
N GLY A 100 3.15 -16.79 -0.53
CA GLY A 100 1.89 -17.11 0.12
C GLY A 100 1.36 -16.00 1.02
N TYR A 101 2.22 -15.11 1.46
CA TYR A 101 1.86 -13.97 2.31
C TYR A 101 1.94 -12.63 1.60
N LEU A 102 2.10 -12.63 0.29
CA LEU A 102 2.09 -11.41 -0.51
C LEU A 102 0.64 -10.90 -0.62
N ASP A 103 0.37 -9.77 -0.01
CA ASP A 103 -0.96 -9.13 0.00
C ASP A 103 -0.85 -7.62 -0.15
N PRO A 104 -0.32 -7.14 -1.29
CA PRO A 104 -0.17 -5.71 -1.52
C PRO A 104 -1.52 -5.04 -1.77
N PHE A 105 -1.55 -3.72 -1.62
CA PHE A 105 -2.67 -2.94 -2.10
C PHE A 105 -2.67 -2.97 -3.63
N THR A 106 -3.86 -3.14 -4.21
CA THR A 106 -4.06 -3.24 -5.66
C THR A 106 -4.77 -2.03 -6.24
N SER A 107 -5.37 -1.19 -5.39
CA SER A 107 -6.07 0.03 -5.80
C SER A 107 -5.98 1.09 -4.72
N LEU A 108 -5.90 2.33 -5.17
CA LEU A 108 -6.04 3.52 -4.34
C LEU A 108 -7.03 4.44 -5.06
N GLY A 109 -8.00 4.97 -4.33
CA GLY A 109 -8.95 5.91 -4.87
C GLY A 109 -9.51 6.85 -3.83
N MET A 110 -10.32 7.79 -4.28
CA MET A 110 -10.95 8.78 -3.42
C MET A 110 -12.42 8.89 -3.76
N ASP A 111 -13.27 8.88 -2.72
CA ASP A 111 -14.70 9.12 -2.84
C ASP A 111 -15.00 10.55 -2.37
N GLU A 112 -15.53 11.37 -3.26
CA GLU A 112 -15.82 12.77 -3.01
C GLU A 112 -17.28 13.04 -2.67
N ARG A 113 -18.13 12.01 -2.61
CA ARG A 113 -19.57 12.19 -2.42
C ARG A 113 -19.95 12.88 -1.12
N ALA A 114 -19.18 12.65 -0.06
CA ALA A 114 -19.39 13.25 1.25
C ALA A 114 -18.51 14.48 1.50
N ALA A 115 -17.86 15.01 0.46
CA ALA A 115 -17.01 16.18 0.59
C ALA A 115 -17.84 17.38 1.08
N LEU A 116 -17.30 18.12 2.05
CA LEU A 116 -17.98 19.28 2.65
C LEU A 116 -18.04 20.48 1.71
N SER A 117 -17.20 20.50 0.68
CA SER A 117 -17.19 21.52 -0.35
C SER A 117 -17.16 20.88 -1.73
N PRO A 118 -17.82 21.49 -2.77
CA PRO A 118 -17.83 20.92 -4.11
C PRO A 118 -16.50 21.07 -4.84
N GLU A 119 -15.66 22.00 -4.42
CA GLU A 119 -14.39 22.32 -5.06
C GLU A 119 -13.23 22.26 -4.05
N PRO A 120 -12.00 21.98 -4.49
CA PRO A 120 -11.62 21.58 -5.84
C PRO A 120 -11.88 20.09 -6.11
N GLN A 121 -12.46 19.80 -7.28
CA GLN A 121 -12.68 18.40 -7.69
C GLN A 121 -11.34 17.69 -7.94
N GLY A 122 -11.30 16.40 -7.63
CA GLY A 122 -10.09 15.58 -7.82
C GLY A 122 -8.98 15.85 -6.83
N VAL A 123 -9.22 16.69 -5.84
CA VAL A 123 -8.27 16.99 -4.76
C VAL A 123 -8.91 16.63 -3.43
N TRP A 124 -8.15 15.94 -2.57
CA TRP A 124 -8.65 15.60 -1.24
C TRP A 124 -9.00 16.85 -0.44
N ARG A 125 -10.12 16.80 0.24
CA ARG A 125 -10.62 17.85 1.12
C ARG A 125 -11.52 17.22 2.18
N PRO A 126 -11.86 17.96 3.26
CA PRO A 126 -12.68 17.40 4.34
C PRO A 126 -13.97 16.76 3.83
N GLY A 127 -14.26 15.57 4.32
CA GLY A 127 -15.40 14.74 3.92
C GLY A 127 -15.07 13.73 2.84
N CYS A 128 -14.01 13.94 2.05
CA CYS A 128 -13.53 12.95 1.10
C CYS A 128 -12.98 11.73 1.83
N VAL A 129 -13.23 10.55 1.30
CA VAL A 129 -12.72 9.29 1.83
C VAL A 129 -11.68 8.72 0.87
N VAL A 130 -10.47 8.50 1.39
CA VAL A 130 -9.44 7.79 0.64
C VAL A 130 -9.54 6.32 0.98
N TYR A 131 -9.64 5.48 -0.04
CA TYR A 131 -9.78 4.04 0.15
C TYR A 131 -8.65 3.28 -0.53
N LEU A 132 -8.35 2.12 0.04
CA LEU A 132 -7.39 1.17 -0.51
C LEU A 132 -8.06 -0.19 -0.63
N LEU A 133 -7.71 -0.93 -1.65
CA LEU A 133 -8.15 -2.30 -1.82
C LEU A 133 -6.95 -3.22 -1.89
N THR A 134 -7.06 -4.37 -1.24
CA THR A 134 -6.18 -5.50 -1.53
C THR A 134 -6.96 -6.50 -2.40
N ARG A 135 -6.38 -7.65 -2.64
CA ARG A 135 -7.07 -8.74 -3.34
C ARG A 135 -8.34 -9.19 -2.62
N TRP A 136 -8.38 -9.06 -1.28
CA TRP A 136 -9.44 -9.64 -0.46
C TRP A 136 -10.25 -8.62 0.34
N TRP A 137 -9.66 -7.48 0.73
CA TRP A 137 -10.23 -6.58 1.73
C TRP A 137 -10.16 -5.14 1.29
N SER A 138 -11.09 -4.33 1.81
CA SER A 138 -11.07 -2.88 1.65
C SER A 138 -10.58 -2.20 2.92
N TYR A 139 -9.97 -1.02 2.74
CA TYR A 139 -9.40 -0.21 3.80
C TYR A 139 -9.78 1.24 3.62
N VAL A 140 -9.90 1.96 4.73
CA VAL A 140 -10.00 3.42 4.74
C VAL A 140 -8.65 3.97 5.20
N LEU A 141 -8.09 4.88 4.42
CA LEU A 141 -6.79 5.49 4.68
C LEU A 141 -6.96 6.87 5.26
N ASP A 142 -6.25 7.15 6.37
CA ASP A 142 -6.12 8.50 6.90
C ASP A 142 -4.95 9.19 6.19
N PRO A 143 -5.21 10.25 5.39
CA PRO A 143 -4.14 10.92 4.64
C PRO A 143 -3.09 11.60 5.52
N GLU A 144 -3.45 11.98 6.75
CA GLU A 144 -2.51 12.67 7.64
C GLU A 144 -1.54 11.70 8.31
N THR A 145 -2.02 10.55 8.75
CA THR A 145 -1.22 9.62 9.53
C THR A 145 -0.65 8.46 8.73
N GLY A 146 -1.25 8.15 7.58
CA GLY A 146 -0.87 6.98 6.78
C GLY A 146 -1.41 5.67 7.33
N ILE A 147 -2.35 5.73 8.27
CA ILE A 147 -2.95 4.52 8.84
C ILE A 147 -4.13 4.09 7.97
N ALA A 148 -4.04 2.88 7.45
CA ALA A 148 -5.09 2.22 6.68
C ALA A 148 -5.78 1.21 7.57
N THR A 149 -7.07 1.42 7.82
CA THR A 149 -7.88 0.55 8.68
C THR A 149 -8.77 -0.34 7.82
N CYS A 150 -8.66 -1.65 8.03
CA CYS A 150 -9.52 -2.62 7.32
C CYS A 150 -10.97 -2.40 7.72
N THR A 151 -11.86 -2.31 6.72
CA THR A 151 -13.29 -2.09 6.96
C THR A 151 -14.02 -3.37 7.37
N GLY A 152 -13.42 -4.53 7.14
CA GLY A 152 -14.08 -5.82 7.29
C GLY A 152 -14.88 -6.25 6.07
N ASP A 153 -14.96 -5.41 5.04
CA ASP A 153 -15.68 -5.71 3.80
C ASP A 153 -14.77 -6.41 2.81
N GLN A 154 -15.24 -7.56 2.30
CA GLN A 154 -14.52 -8.30 1.27
C GLN A 154 -14.67 -7.62 -0.09
N VAL A 155 -13.60 -7.64 -0.86
CA VAL A 155 -13.60 -7.23 -2.25
C VAL A 155 -14.26 -8.33 -3.07
N LYS A 156 -15.25 -7.96 -3.86
CA LYS A 156 -16.01 -8.89 -4.72
C LYS A 156 -15.46 -8.90 -6.14
#